data_87141bccc62352cebd1a54dd291cff07
#
_entry.id   87141bccc62352cebd1a54dd291cff07
#
_cell.length_a   1.000
_cell.length_b   1.000
_cell.length_c   1.000
_cell.angle_alpha   90.00
_cell.angle_beta   90.00
_cell.angle_gamma   90.00
#
_symmetry.space_group_name_H-M   'P 1'
#
loop_
_entity.id
_entity.type
_entity.pdbx_description
1 polymer ?
#
loop_
_entity_poly.entity_id
_entity_poly.type
_entity_poly.pdbx_seq_one_letter_code
_entity_poly.pdbx_strand_id
1 'polypeptide(L)'
;AHADELVSSVSAMQAVCQIAPYVDERSLVIAMDWLTCANPDLRVCTHDELSDYIRSAPRFIGSAKCRKALRLSKPGTDSPQETVLRLESDAYGLPEAHVNYEIIDHIRGSGTMKVDIAYPDDRVCIEYDGNYHYTHGRWMYDLDKRNRLRDLGFTPFVATREHLASKQKLNELFGMVARAIASHRY
;
A
#
# COMPACT_ATOMS: atom_id res chain seq x y z
N ALA A 1 -31.32 21.12 -25.29
CA ALA A 1 -32.15 19.95 -24.95
C ALA A 1 -31.21 18.78 -24.65
N HIS A 2 -31.11 18.48 -23.49
CA HIS A 2 -30.80 17.39 -22.57
C HIS A 2 -30.40 16.05 -23.22
N ALA A 3 -29.11 15.92 -23.57
CA ALA A 3 -28.48 14.62 -23.84
C ALA A 3 -27.89 13.97 -22.56
N ASP A 4 -27.94 14.68 -21.41
CA ASP A 4 -27.24 14.27 -20.17
C ASP A 4 -28.03 13.26 -19.30
N GLU A 5 -29.27 12.96 -19.64
CA GLU A 5 -30.11 12.06 -18.83
C GLU A 5 -30.03 10.57 -19.20
N LEU A 6 -29.23 10.17 -20.16
CA LEU A 6 -29.19 8.79 -20.67
C LEU A 6 -28.00 7.96 -20.20
N VAL A 7 -27.07 8.52 -19.42
CA VAL A 7 -25.92 7.79 -18.89
C VAL A 7 -26.02 7.66 -17.37
N SER A 8 -26.35 6.48 -16.88
CA SER A 8 -26.22 6.13 -15.47
C SER A 8 -24.90 5.40 -15.24
N SER A 9 -24.11 5.85 -14.27
CA SER A 9 -22.91 5.15 -13.83
C SER A 9 -23.17 4.39 -12.53
N VAL A 10 -22.53 3.24 -12.39
CA VAL A 10 -22.52 2.50 -11.10
C VAL A 10 -21.56 3.17 -10.12
N SER A 11 -21.77 2.98 -8.82
CA SER A 11 -20.78 3.42 -7.81
C SER A 11 -19.47 2.64 -7.97
N ALA A 12 -18.35 3.23 -7.52
CA ALA A 12 -17.06 2.55 -7.59
C ALA A 12 -17.03 1.25 -6.78
N MET A 13 -17.71 1.19 -5.62
CA MET A 13 -17.87 -0.03 -4.83
C MET A 13 -18.64 -1.12 -5.62
N GLN A 14 -19.69 -0.72 -6.33
CA GLN A 14 -20.43 -1.63 -7.20
C GLN A 14 -19.57 -2.11 -8.38
N ALA A 15 -18.78 -1.22 -8.99
CA ALA A 15 -17.87 -1.57 -10.08
C ALA A 15 -16.84 -2.63 -9.64
N VAL A 16 -16.25 -2.50 -8.44
CA VAL A 16 -15.34 -3.53 -7.88
C VAL A 16 -16.04 -4.88 -7.74
N CYS A 17 -17.30 -4.92 -7.30
CA CYS A 17 -18.06 -6.17 -7.24
C CYS A 17 -18.33 -6.75 -8.65
N GLN A 18 -18.62 -5.90 -9.63
CA GLN A 18 -18.92 -6.34 -11.00
C GLN A 18 -17.68 -6.87 -11.74
N ILE A 19 -16.49 -6.31 -11.50
CA ILE A 19 -15.26 -6.81 -12.14
C ILE A 19 -14.70 -8.08 -11.48
N ALA A 20 -15.15 -8.44 -10.30
CA ALA A 20 -14.63 -9.57 -9.54
C ALA A 20 -14.56 -10.91 -10.30
N PRO A 21 -15.50 -11.27 -11.18
CA PRO A 21 -15.38 -12.50 -11.98
C PRO A 21 -14.22 -12.48 -12.97
N TYR A 22 -13.83 -11.29 -13.44
CA TYR A 22 -12.97 -11.10 -14.62
C TYR A 22 -11.51 -10.81 -14.27
N VAL A 23 -11.21 -10.45 -13.01
CA VAL A 23 -9.86 -10.12 -12.55
C VAL A 23 -9.39 -11.12 -11.49
N ASP A 24 -8.08 -11.18 -11.26
CA ASP A 24 -7.52 -11.97 -10.17
C ASP A 24 -7.76 -11.32 -8.79
N GLU A 25 -7.49 -12.07 -7.74
CA GLU A 25 -7.67 -11.62 -6.36
C GLU A 25 -6.79 -10.42 -6.02
N ARG A 26 -5.54 -10.43 -6.51
CA ARG A 26 -4.58 -9.34 -6.30
C ARG A 26 -5.08 -8.02 -6.88
N SER A 27 -5.59 -8.06 -8.10
CA SER A 27 -6.18 -6.87 -8.76
C SER A 27 -7.37 -6.31 -7.99
N LEU A 28 -8.20 -7.18 -7.38
CA LEU A 28 -9.28 -6.76 -6.51
C LEU A 28 -8.78 -6.09 -5.23
N VAL A 29 -7.74 -6.64 -4.59
CA VAL A 29 -7.12 -6.01 -3.41
C VAL A 29 -6.59 -4.62 -3.77
N ILE A 30 -5.87 -4.49 -4.88
CA ILE A 30 -5.35 -3.20 -5.36
C ILE A 30 -6.48 -2.19 -5.57
N ALA A 31 -7.58 -2.61 -6.20
CA ALA A 31 -8.72 -1.75 -6.41
C ALA A 31 -9.40 -1.32 -5.10
N MET A 32 -9.53 -2.23 -4.13
CA MET A 32 -10.11 -1.95 -2.82
C MET A 32 -9.23 -1.01 -1.99
N ASP A 33 -7.92 -1.24 -1.96
CA ASP A 33 -6.96 -0.38 -1.28
C ASP A 33 -6.99 1.03 -1.89
N TRP A 34 -7.08 1.13 -3.23
CA TRP A 34 -7.19 2.43 -3.90
C TRP A 34 -8.48 3.17 -3.57
N LEU A 35 -9.63 2.49 -3.47
CA LEU A 35 -10.89 3.12 -3.05
C LEU A 35 -10.81 3.70 -1.63
N THR A 36 -9.96 3.11 -0.79
CA THR A 36 -9.77 3.46 0.63
C THR A 36 -8.42 4.13 0.91
N CYS A 37 -7.83 4.76 -0.11
CA CYS A 37 -6.49 5.36 -0.05
C CYS A 37 -6.37 6.47 1.01
N ALA A 38 -5.13 6.82 1.39
CA ALA A 38 -4.87 7.84 2.40
C ALA A 38 -5.24 9.25 1.92
N ASN A 39 -5.05 9.54 0.63
CA ASN A 39 -5.36 10.85 0.06
C ASN A 39 -6.88 11.12 0.11
N PRO A 40 -7.36 12.09 0.92
CA PRO A 40 -8.79 12.38 1.07
C PRO A 40 -9.46 12.85 -0.22
N ASP A 41 -8.72 13.48 -1.13
CA ASP A 41 -9.26 13.99 -2.40
C ASP A 41 -9.51 12.85 -3.43
N LEU A 42 -8.85 11.71 -3.25
CA LEU A 42 -8.94 10.54 -4.13
C LEU A 42 -9.74 9.39 -3.50
N ARG A 43 -9.82 9.38 -2.17
CA ARG A 43 -10.54 8.35 -1.43
C ARG A 43 -12.03 8.38 -1.74
N VAL A 44 -12.54 7.24 -2.16
CA VAL A 44 -13.96 7.09 -2.54
C VAL A 44 -14.83 6.71 -1.34
N CYS A 45 -14.30 5.87 -0.45
CA CYS A 45 -15.01 5.39 0.74
C CYS A 45 -14.01 5.01 1.84
N THR A 46 -14.53 4.80 3.04
CA THR A 46 -13.78 4.16 4.13
C THR A 46 -13.74 2.65 3.93
N HIS A 47 -12.81 1.97 4.62
CA HIS A 47 -12.74 0.51 4.58
C HIS A 47 -13.99 -0.16 5.19
N ASP A 48 -14.56 0.46 6.21
CA ASP A 48 -15.80 -0.03 6.85
C ASP A 48 -16.99 0.08 5.90
N GLU A 49 -17.17 1.21 5.21
CA GLU A 49 -18.20 1.38 4.19
C GLU A 49 -18.08 0.36 3.06
N LEU A 50 -16.86 0.11 2.57
CA LEU A 50 -16.59 -0.91 1.56
C LEU A 50 -16.93 -2.32 2.08
N SER A 51 -16.52 -2.60 3.32
CA SER A 51 -16.80 -3.86 4.01
C SER A 51 -18.29 -4.12 4.15
N ASP A 52 -19.03 -3.14 4.63
CA ASP A 52 -20.48 -3.24 4.82
C ASP A 52 -21.20 -3.39 3.49
N TYR A 53 -20.78 -2.66 2.45
CA TYR A 53 -21.31 -2.79 1.11
C TYR A 53 -21.15 -4.22 0.57
N ILE A 54 -19.94 -4.79 0.63
CA ILE A 54 -19.64 -6.13 0.11
C ILE A 54 -20.34 -7.23 0.93
N ARG A 55 -20.50 -7.04 2.25
CA ARG A 55 -21.16 -8.01 3.13
C ARG A 55 -22.67 -8.01 2.95
N SER A 56 -23.28 -6.84 2.78
CA SER A 56 -24.73 -6.67 2.59
C SER A 56 -25.19 -6.98 1.16
N ALA A 57 -24.27 -6.98 0.18
CA ALA A 57 -24.60 -7.27 -1.21
C ALA A 57 -25.18 -8.68 -1.36
N PRO A 58 -26.27 -8.85 -2.12
CA PRO A 58 -26.78 -10.17 -2.51
C PRO A 58 -25.68 -11.05 -3.12
N ARG A 59 -25.91 -12.36 -3.16
CA ARG A 59 -24.94 -13.25 -3.82
C ARG A 59 -24.82 -12.89 -5.31
N PHE A 60 -23.59 -12.64 -5.77
CA PHE A 60 -23.24 -12.36 -7.16
C PHE A 60 -22.04 -13.21 -7.59
N ILE A 61 -21.83 -13.34 -8.91
CA ILE A 61 -20.69 -14.08 -9.46
C ILE A 61 -19.39 -13.38 -9.02
N GLY A 62 -18.48 -14.12 -8.37
CA GLY A 62 -17.24 -13.54 -7.81
C GLY A 62 -17.36 -13.04 -6.38
N SER A 63 -18.52 -13.14 -5.72
CA SER A 63 -18.71 -12.65 -4.33
C SER A 63 -17.76 -13.29 -3.32
N ALA A 64 -17.40 -14.57 -3.49
CA ALA A 64 -16.42 -15.23 -2.62
C ALA A 64 -15.01 -14.64 -2.80
N LYS A 65 -14.61 -14.33 -4.05
CA LYS A 65 -13.35 -13.68 -4.38
C LYS A 65 -13.29 -12.25 -3.82
N CYS A 66 -14.39 -11.48 -3.97
CA CYS A 66 -14.51 -10.16 -3.35
C CYS A 66 -14.30 -10.20 -1.83
N ARG A 67 -14.96 -11.11 -1.13
CA ARG A 67 -14.82 -11.24 0.33
C ARG A 67 -13.41 -11.68 0.74
N LYS A 68 -12.76 -12.49 -0.09
CA LYS A 68 -11.35 -12.88 0.16
C LYS A 68 -10.41 -11.70 -0.05
N ALA A 69 -10.58 -10.94 -1.13
CA ALA A 69 -9.81 -9.73 -1.41
C ALA A 69 -10.00 -8.67 -0.31
N LEU A 70 -11.24 -8.48 0.17
CA LEU A 70 -11.53 -7.56 1.27
C LEU A 70 -10.76 -7.90 2.56
N ARG A 71 -10.57 -9.19 2.87
CA ARG A 71 -9.77 -9.60 4.05
C ARG A 71 -8.29 -9.31 3.90
N LEU A 72 -7.79 -9.20 2.68
CA LEU A 72 -6.40 -8.88 2.35
C LEU A 72 -6.20 -7.39 2.11
N SER A 73 -7.27 -6.64 1.88
CA SER A 73 -7.18 -5.20 1.66
C SER A 73 -6.86 -4.46 2.96
N LYS A 74 -6.08 -3.38 2.83
CA LYS A 74 -5.73 -2.48 3.92
C LYS A 74 -5.95 -1.03 3.47
N PRO A 75 -6.65 -0.21 4.29
CA PRO A 75 -6.83 1.20 3.95
C PRO A 75 -5.52 1.95 4.04
N GLY A 76 -5.44 3.06 3.34
CA GLY A 76 -4.40 4.06 3.56
C GLY A 76 -3.17 3.94 2.66
N THR A 77 -3.13 3.06 1.65
CA THR A 77 -2.08 3.09 0.62
C THR A 77 -2.27 4.29 -0.31
N ASP A 78 -1.18 4.86 -0.83
CA ASP A 78 -1.22 6.00 -1.75
C ASP A 78 -0.95 5.60 -3.21
N SER A 79 -0.60 4.32 -3.46
CA SER A 79 -0.41 3.82 -4.81
C SER A 79 -0.70 2.32 -4.94
N PRO A 80 -1.08 1.86 -6.16
CA PRO A 80 -1.21 0.43 -6.47
C PRO A 80 0.08 -0.37 -6.21
N GLN A 81 1.24 0.25 -6.40
CA GLN A 81 2.54 -0.38 -6.22
C GLN A 81 2.86 -0.64 -4.75
N GLU A 82 2.43 0.21 -3.85
CA GLU A 82 2.53 -0.01 -2.40
C GLU A 82 1.69 -1.22 -1.98
N THR A 83 0.45 -1.35 -2.49
CA THR A 83 -0.37 -2.55 -2.28
C THR A 83 0.34 -3.81 -2.81
N VAL A 84 0.92 -3.74 -4.02
CA VAL A 84 1.68 -4.84 -4.61
C VAL A 84 2.87 -5.21 -3.72
N LEU A 85 3.66 -4.25 -3.28
CA LEU A 85 4.82 -4.45 -2.42
C LEU A 85 4.43 -5.10 -1.09
N ARG A 86 3.35 -4.64 -0.47
CA ARG A 86 2.80 -5.23 0.76
C ARG A 86 2.37 -6.68 0.57
N LEU A 87 1.58 -6.97 -0.48
CA LEU A 87 1.14 -8.34 -0.76
C LEU A 87 2.30 -9.29 -1.04
N GLU A 88 3.36 -8.81 -1.70
CA GLU A 88 4.57 -9.60 -1.92
C GLU A 88 5.37 -9.80 -0.62
N SER A 89 5.40 -8.82 0.29
CA SER A 89 6.04 -8.97 1.59
C SER A 89 5.33 -10.00 2.47
N ASP A 90 3.98 -9.99 2.46
CA ASP A 90 3.15 -10.98 3.13
C ASP A 90 3.39 -12.39 2.56
N ALA A 91 3.45 -12.51 1.22
CA ALA A 91 3.71 -13.78 0.53
C ALA A 91 5.13 -14.31 0.75
N TYR A 92 6.11 -13.44 0.99
CA TYR A 92 7.48 -13.80 1.36
C TYR A 92 7.57 -14.33 2.80
N GLY A 93 6.59 -14.00 3.65
CA GLY A 93 6.54 -14.40 5.05
C GLY A 93 7.15 -13.39 6.01
N LEU A 94 7.25 -12.12 5.62
CA LEU A 94 7.56 -11.04 6.57
C LEU A 94 6.41 -10.83 7.56
N PRO A 95 6.65 -10.20 8.72
CA PRO A 95 5.59 -9.84 9.65
C PRO A 95 4.50 -8.99 9.02
N GLU A 96 3.37 -8.85 9.69
CA GLU A 96 2.30 -7.97 9.23
C GLU A 96 2.79 -6.53 9.09
N ALA A 97 2.65 -5.99 7.87
CA ALA A 97 3.10 -4.65 7.53
C ALA A 97 2.10 -3.58 7.93
N HIS A 98 2.59 -2.47 8.50
CA HIS A 98 1.84 -1.22 8.64
C HIS A 98 2.01 -0.39 7.38
N VAL A 99 0.90 0.04 6.78
CA VAL A 99 0.92 0.88 5.57
C VAL A 99 0.83 2.35 5.93
N ASN A 100 1.50 3.20 5.15
CA ASN A 100 1.52 4.65 5.33
C ASN A 100 1.80 5.07 6.79
N TYR A 101 2.78 4.41 7.39
CA TYR A 101 3.09 4.57 8.82
C TYR A 101 3.75 5.92 9.10
N GLU A 102 3.25 6.63 10.10
CA GLU A 102 3.80 7.92 10.53
C GLU A 102 4.82 7.73 11.66
N ILE A 103 6.06 8.16 11.40
CA ILE A 103 7.17 8.16 12.34
C ILE A 103 7.35 9.59 12.84
N ILE A 104 7.25 9.78 14.16
CA ILE A 104 7.43 11.08 14.80
C ILE A 104 8.94 11.39 14.91
N ASP A 105 9.37 12.51 14.32
CA ASP A 105 10.74 13.00 14.46
C ASP A 105 10.89 13.85 15.73
N HIS A 106 11.30 13.20 16.81
CA HIS A 106 11.54 13.86 18.09
C HIS A 106 12.97 14.41 18.24
N ILE A 107 13.85 14.17 17.26
CA ILE A 107 15.27 14.60 17.32
C ILE A 107 15.43 16.00 16.73
N ARG A 108 14.80 16.28 15.58
CA ARG A 108 14.99 17.55 14.85
C ARG A 108 13.82 18.53 15.01
N GLY A 109 12.91 18.29 15.94
CA GLY A 109 11.73 19.12 16.18
C GLY A 109 10.44 18.41 15.74
N SER A 110 9.29 19.04 15.96
CA SER A 110 7.98 18.44 15.72
C SER A 110 7.69 18.25 14.22
N GLY A 111 7.92 17.07 13.72
CA GLY A 111 7.52 16.68 12.37
C GLY A 111 7.20 15.19 12.31
N THR A 112 6.36 14.79 11.38
CA THR A 112 6.11 13.39 11.06
C THR A 112 6.72 13.05 9.71
N MET A 113 7.29 11.85 9.61
CA MET A 113 7.72 11.26 8.34
C MET A 113 6.84 10.06 8.04
N LYS A 114 6.24 10.06 6.88
CA LYS A 114 5.41 8.97 6.41
C LYS A 114 6.24 8.00 5.60
N VAL A 115 6.10 6.70 5.84
CA VAL A 115 6.75 5.62 5.08
C VAL A 115 5.71 4.65 4.57
N ASP A 116 5.90 4.11 3.36
CA ASP A 116 4.87 3.32 2.68
C ASP A 116 4.56 2.02 3.40
N ILE A 117 5.61 1.34 3.88
CA ILE A 117 5.52 0.10 4.66
C ILE A 117 6.45 0.20 5.86
N ALA A 118 5.96 -0.16 7.04
CA ALA A 118 6.77 -0.23 8.26
C ALA A 118 6.53 -1.52 9.04
N TYR A 119 7.58 -1.92 9.75
CA TYR A 119 7.60 -2.90 10.82
C TYR A 119 8.08 -2.17 12.09
N PRO A 120 7.18 -1.44 12.79
CA PRO A 120 7.58 -0.49 13.82
C PRO A 120 8.29 -1.14 15.01
N ASP A 121 7.84 -2.31 15.44
CA ASP A 121 8.44 -3.05 16.55
C ASP A 121 9.88 -3.49 16.25
N ASP A 122 10.17 -3.74 14.98
CA ASP A 122 11.47 -4.14 14.47
C ASP A 122 12.28 -2.94 13.91
N ARG A 123 11.73 -1.71 13.97
CA ARG A 123 12.35 -0.48 13.44
C ARG A 123 12.85 -0.60 12.00
N VAL A 124 12.08 -1.26 11.15
CA VAL A 124 12.39 -1.43 9.73
C VAL A 124 11.29 -0.79 8.90
N CYS A 125 11.65 -0.12 7.81
CA CYS A 125 10.67 0.42 6.87
C CYS A 125 11.13 0.25 5.42
N ILE A 126 10.14 0.26 4.50
CA ILE A 126 10.36 0.18 3.06
C ILE A 126 9.60 1.32 2.40
N GLU A 127 10.25 2.06 1.53
CA GLU A 127 9.66 3.08 0.67
C GLU A 127 9.66 2.60 -0.78
N TYR A 128 8.58 2.83 -1.50
CA TYR A 128 8.51 2.55 -2.93
C TYR A 128 8.90 3.78 -3.74
N ASP A 129 9.98 3.65 -4.50
CA ASP A 129 10.42 4.69 -5.43
C ASP A 129 10.12 4.26 -6.87
N GLY A 130 9.03 4.80 -7.40
CA GLY A 130 8.55 4.53 -8.77
C GLY A 130 9.10 5.48 -9.84
N ASN A 131 9.84 6.51 -9.44
CA ASN A 131 10.21 7.60 -10.36
C ASN A 131 11.61 7.45 -10.94
N TYR A 132 11.68 7.39 -12.27
CA TYR A 132 12.93 7.45 -13.05
C TYR A 132 13.48 8.86 -13.23
N HIS A 133 12.72 9.92 -12.87
CA HIS A 133 13.12 11.31 -13.10
C HIS A 133 13.38 12.02 -11.77
N TYR A 134 14.59 11.87 -11.26
CA TYR A 134 15.03 12.66 -10.12
C TYR A 134 15.34 14.11 -10.54
N THR A 135 14.58 15.06 -10.00
CA THR A 135 15.09 16.43 -9.89
C THR A 135 16.06 16.49 -8.71
N HIS A 136 17.12 17.29 -8.83
CA HIS A 136 18.15 17.44 -7.78
C HIS A 136 17.56 17.72 -6.39
N GLY A 137 16.51 18.55 -6.30
CA GLY A 137 15.86 18.87 -5.04
C GLY A 137 15.13 17.68 -4.39
N ARG A 138 14.50 16.82 -5.18
CA ARG A 138 13.79 15.63 -4.67
C ARG A 138 14.78 14.60 -4.14
N TRP A 139 15.89 14.39 -4.84
CA TRP A 139 16.95 13.48 -4.37
C TRP A 139 17.53 13.90 -3.02
N MET A 140 17.78 15.21 -2.83
CA MET A 140 18.27 15.75 -1.56
C MET A 140 17.25 15.53 -0.42
N TYR A 141 15.95 15.74 -0.70
CA TYR A 141 14.89 15.49 0.28
C TYR A 141 14.82 14.02 0.70
N ASP A 142 14.85 13.09 -0.28
CA ASP A 142 14.78 11.65 -0.01
C ASP A 142 16.03 11.17 0.75
N LEU A 143 17.20 11.73 0.47
CA LEU A 143 18.43 11.45 1.21
C LEU A 143 18.33 11.94 2.67
N ASP A 144 17.85 13.17 2.90
CA ASP A 144 17.65 13.71 4.24
C ASP A 144 16.63 12.90 5.02
N LYS A 145 15.50 12.55 4.42
CA LYS A 145 14.48 11.69 5.03
C LYS A 145 15.07 10.35 5.49
N ARG A 146 15.85 9.69 4.63
CA ARG A 146 16.51 8.41 4.99
C ARG A 146 17.52 8.56 6.11
N ASN A 147 18.29 9.65 6.14
CA ASN A 147 19.22 9.91 7.23
C ASN A 147 18.46 10.15 8.56
N ARG A 148 17.38 10.93 8.53
CA ARG A 148 16.51 11.15 9.69
C ARG A 148 15.89 9.85 10.21
N LEU A 149 15.44 8.97 9.32
CA LEU A 149 14.93 7.64 9.71
C LEU A 149 16.01 6.82 10.44
N ARG A 150 17.27 6.86 9.96
CA ARG A 150 18.39 6.18 10.62
C ARG A 150 18.72 6.80 11.97
N ASP A 151 18.73 8.12 12.09
CA ASP A 151 18.94 8.82 13.35
C ASP A 151 17.89 8.42 14.41
N LEU A 152 16.65 8.11 13.97
CA LEU A 152 15.57 7.59 14.80
C LEU A 152 15.65 6.07 15.08
N GLY A 153 16.71 5.42 14.61
CA GLY A 153 16.95 4.00 14.79
C GLY A 153 16.21 3.08 13.82
N PHE A 154 15.59 3.62 12.77
CA PHE A 154 14.99 2.82 11.72
C PHE A 154 16.03 2.38 10.68
N THR A 155 15.82 1.20 10.11
CA THR A 155 16.55 0.71 8.93
C THR A 155 15.67 0.89 7.69
N PRO A 156 15.85 1.96 6.88
CA PRO A 156 15.06 2.21 5.69
C PRO A 156 15.60 1.41 4.50
N PHE A 157 14.69 0.74 3.79
CA PHE A 157 14.91 0.11 2.50
C PHE A 157 14.15 0.85 1.39
N VAL A 158 14.60 0.69 0.15
CA VAL A 158 13.93 1.27 -1.03
C VAL A 158 13.59 0.14 -2.00
N ALA A 159 12.30 0.00 -2.29
CA ALA A 159 11.81 -0.82 -3.37
C ALA A 159 11.61 0.05 -4.62
N THR A 160 11.98 -0.47 -5.78
CA THR A 160 11.81 0.23 -7.06
C THR A 160 10.94 -0.59 -8.00
N ARG A 161 10.56 0.01 -9.14
CA ARG A 161 9.88 -0.69 -10.21
C ARG A 161 10.61 -1.97 -10.65
N GLU A 162 11.96 -1.95 -10.64
CA GLU A 162 12.73 -3.12 -11.02
C GLU A 162 12.60 -4.28 -10.03
N HIS A 163 12.46 -3.98 -8.73
CA HIS A 163 12.18 -5.00 -7.72
C HIS A 163 10.82 -5.65 -7.97
N LEU A 164 9.78 -4.86 -8.23
CA LEU A 164 8.45 -5.39 -8.52
C LEU A 164 8.37 -6.16 -9.86
N ALA A 165 9.25 -5.85 -10.82
CA ALA A 165 9.32 -6.52 -12.12
C ALA A 165 10.14 -7.83 -12.09
N SER A 166 10.93 -8.08 -11.04
CA SER A 166 11.82 -9.24 -10.93
C SER A 166 11.64 -9.94 -9.58
N LYS A 167 11.10 -11.16 -9.62
CA LYS A 167 10.94 -11.98 -8.40
C LYS A 167 12.26 -12.22 -7.67
N GLN A 168 13.36 -12.36 -8.41
CA GLN A 168 14.68 -12.52 -7.83
C GLN A 168 15.10 -11.26 -7.04
N LYS A 169 15.06 -10.08 -7.67
CA LYS A 169 15.41 -8.80 -7.01
C LYS A 169 14.51 -8.54 -5.79
N LEU A 170 13.23 -8.85 -5.91
CA LEU A 170 12.29 -8.69 -4.81
C LEU A 170 12.61 -9.61 -3.63
N ASN A 171 12.93 -10.88 -3.90
CA ASN A 171 13.34 -11.83 -2.88
C ASN A 171 14.68 -11.44 -2.22
N GLU A 172 15.62 -10.88 -2.98
CA GLU A 172 16.87 -10.34 -2.45
C GLU A 172 16.60 -9.17 -1.48
N LEU A 173 15.73 -8.23 -1.88
CA LEU A 173 15.30 -7.13 -1.04
C LEU A 173 14.64 -7.64 0.26
N PHE A 174 13.65 -8.53 0.15
CA PHE A 174 12.96 -9.07 1.33
C PHE A 174 13.88 -9.92 2.21
N GLY A 175 14.88 -10.59 1.64
CA GLY A 175 15.92 -11.27 2.40
C GLY A 175 16.76 -10.30 3.24
N MET A 176 17.05 -9.09 2.72
CA MET A 176 17.73 -8.04 3.50
C MET A 176 16.82 -7.50 4.60
N VAL A 177 15.55 -7.25 4.28
CA VAL A 177 14.54 -6.80 5.25
C VAL A 177 14.37 -7.81 6.38
N ALA A 178 14.24 -9.10 6.06
CA ALA A 178 14.11 -10.17 7.05
C ALA A 178 15.31 -10.25 8.01
N ARG A 179 16.53 -10.07 7.48
CA ARG A 179 17.75 -10.04 8.32
C ARG A 179 17.76 -8.81 9.25
N ALA A 180 17.34 -7.65 8.75
CA ALA A 180 17.23 -6.44 9.56
C ALA A 180 16.20 -6.63 10.70
N ILE A 181 15.02 -7.17 10.40
CA ILE A 181 13.99 -7.50 11.39
C ILE A 181 14.56 -8.46 12.45
N ALA A 182 15.23 -9.52 12.03
CA ALA A 182 15.83 -10.47 12.96
C ALA A 182 16.89 -9.82 13.87
N SER A 183 17.69 -8.88 13.35
CA SER A 183 18.74 -8.22 14.12
C SER A 183 18.24 -7.26 15.21
N HIS A 184 17.01 -6.79 15.11
CA HIS A 184 16.39 -5.92 16.12
C HIS A 184 15.67 -6.70 17.24
N ARG A 185 15.50 -8.01 17.09
CA ARG A 185 14.82 -8.89 18.08
C ARG A 185 15.78 -9.52 19.09
N TYR A 186 17.08 -9.31 18.91
CA TYR A 186 18.15 -9.78 19.79
C TYR A 186 18.93 -8.61 20.37
#